data_e8580f4b8af5b5144f7cf2b494acfd31
#
_entry.id   e8580f4b8af5b5144f7cf2b494acfd31
#
_cell.length_a   1.000
_cell.length_b   1.000
_cell.length_c   1.000
_cell.angle_alpha   90.00
_cell.angle_beta   90.00
_cell.angle_gamma   90.00
#
_symmetry.space_group_name_H-M   'P 1'
#
loop_
_entity.id
_entity.type
_entity.pdbx_description
1 polymer ?
#
loop_
_entity_poly.entity_id
_entity_poly.type
_entity_poly.pdbx_seq_one_letter_code
_entity_poly.pdbx_strand_id
1 'polypeptide(L)'
;MIELTDFINCQRALLIAPAGHGKTTTIADCLLQCPDGKCQLVLTHTHAGIASLRKKFSTKNVPTSRYELETITGFAQRYVLSFIGNSVLPDEDDCHYFDQTVSICKDLLRSRLVQSVITNTYGGIFVDEYQDCTITQHEMIM
;
A
#
# COMPACT_ATOMS: atom_id res chain seq x y z
N MET A 1 24.04 -8.70 3.93
CA MET A 1 22.63 -8.97 4.27
C MET A 1 22.04 -7.68 4.83
N ILE A 2 20.91 -7.25 4.32
CA ILE A 2 20.23 -6.06 4.88
C ILE A 2 19.52 -6.51 6.15
N GLU A 3 19.80 -5.84 7.27
CA GLU A 3 19.06 -6.11 8.48
C GLU A 3 17.64 -5.53 8.35
N LEU A 4 16.62 -6.30 8.71
CA LEU A 4 15.23 -5.88 8.62
C LEU A 4 14.94 -4.63 9.45
N THR A 5 15.63 -4.49 10.56
CA THR A 5 15.54 -3.31 11.44
C THR A 5 15.96 -2.03 10.72
N ASP A 6 17.02 -2.08 9.95
CA ASP A 6 17.49 -0.93 9.16
C ASP A 6 16.48 -0.58 8.06
N PHE A 7 15.92 -1.60 7.40
CA PHE A 7 14.91 -1.42 6.37
C PHE A 7 13.63 -0.76 6.93
N ILE A 8 13.15 -1.23 8.08
CA ILE A 8 11.95 -0.69 8.74
C ILE A 8 12.16 0.76 9.21
N ASN A 9 13.34 1.10 9.68
CA ASN A 9 13.66 2.43 10.21
C ASN A 9 14.00 3.44 9.11
N CYS A 10 14.21 3.01 7.87
CA CYS A 10 14.40 3.92 6.76
C CYS A 10 13.09 4.68 6.46
N GLN A 11 13.21 5.98 6.21
CA GLN A 11 12.07 6.77 5.75
C GLN A 11 11.55 6.26 4.40
N ARG A 12 12.45 5.85 3.52
CA ARG A 12 12.15 5.23 2.22
C ARG A 12 13.21 4.19 1.92
N ALA A 13 12.77 2.98 1.55
CA ALA A 13 13.66 1.89 1.17
C ALA A 13 13.08 1.09 0.01
N LEU A 14 13.95 0.58 -0.83
CA LEU A 14 13.60 -0.27 -1.96
C LEU A 14 14.41 -1.56 -1.89
N LEU A 15 13.70 -2.69 -1.85
CA LEU A 15 14.32 -4.02 -1.92
C LEU A 15 14.20 -4.57 -3.34
N ILE A 16 15.33 -4.78 -3.97
CA ILE A 16 15.42 -5.41 -5.29
C ILE A 16 15.97 -6.82 -5.12
N ALA A 17 15.18 -7.82 -5.53
CA ALA A 17 15.59 -9.20 -5.54
C ALA A 17 14.95 -9.94 -6.72
N PRO A 18 15.61 -10.98 -7.27
CA PRO A 18 15.03 -11.82 -8.30
C PRO A 18 13.70 -12.47 -7.86
N ALA A 19 12.89 -12.89 -8.82
CA ALA A 19 11.67 -13.65 -8.53
C ALA A 19 12.00 -14.91 -7.72
N GLY A 20 11.14 -15.24 -6.76
CA GLY A 20 11.32 -16.41 -5.89
C GLY A 20 12.33 -16.25 -4.75
N HIS A 21 12.93 -15.07 -4.57
CA HIS A 21 13.93 -14.80 -3.52
C HIS A 21 13.33 -14.20 -2.23
N GLY A 22 12.05 -14.45 -1.97
CA GLY A 22 11.46 -14.17 -0.67
C GLY A 22 11.06 -12.72 -0.39
N LYS A 23 10.83 -11.88 -1.42
CA LYS A 23 10.37 -10.49 -1.22
C LYS A 23 9.09 -10.41 -0.37
N THR A 24 8.09 -11.22 -0.70
CA THR A 24 6.84 -11.29 0.05
C THR A 24 7.04 -11.80 1.48
N THR A 25 7.96 -12.74 1.66
CA THR A 25 8.36 -13.23 2.99
C THR A 25 9.01 -12.11 3.81
N THR A 26 9.83 -11.27 3.17
CA THR A 26 10.46 -10.11 3.81
C THR A 26 9.42 -9.12 4.32
N ILE A 27 8.34 -8.87 3.57
CA ILE A 27 7.22 -8.02 4.05
C ILE A 27 6.61 -8.61 5.32
N ALA A 28 6.34 -9.91 5.34
CA ALA A 28 5.78 -10.58 6.52
C ALA A 28 6.72 -10.45 7.73
N ASP A 29 8.01 -10.66 7.54
CA ASP A 29 9.00 -10.55 8.60
C ASP A 29 9.12 -9.09 9.11
N CYS A 30 9.04 -8.11 8.22
CA CYS A 30 8.97 -6.69 8.60
C CYS A 30 7.73 -6.38 9.44
N LEU A 31 6.57 -6.90 9.06
CA LEU A 31 5.32 -6.69 9.82
C LEU A 31 5.42 -7.23 11.25
N LEU A 32 6.11 -8.36 11.44
CA LEU A 32 6.35 -8.92 12.77
C LEU A 32 7.27 -8.06 13.63
N GLN A 33 8.17 -7.30 13.01
CA GLN A 33 9.16 -6.46 13.70
C GLN A 33 8.73 -4.99 13.81
N CYS A 34 7.70 -4.55 13.09
CA CYS A 34 7.19 -3.19 13.21
C CYS A 34 6.71 -2.91 14.64
N PRO A 35 6.93 -1.69 15.16
CA PRO A 35 6.44 -1.32 16.48
C PRO A 35 4.92 -1.48 16.62
N ASP A 36 4.47 -1.87 17.80
CA ASP A 36 3.04 -1.91 18.12
C ASP A 36 2.43 -0.50 18.12
N GLY A 37 1.14 -0.40 17.86
CA GLY A 37 0.35 0.80 17.97
C GLY A 37 -0.39 1.16 16.70
N LYS A 38 0.28 1.32 15.57
CA LYS A 38 -0.37 1.60 14.28
C LYS A 38 -0.25 0.40 13.35
N CYS A 39 -1.30 0.12 12.59
CA CYS A 39 -1.19 -0.89 11.56
C CYS A 39 -0.38 -0.39 10.38
N GLN A 40 0.17 -1.32 9.61
CA GLN A 40 0.94 -1.02 8.39
C GLN A 40 0.02 -1.19 7.19
N LEU A 41 0.07 -0.26 6.24
CA LEU A 41 -0.63 -0.39 4.97
C LEU A 41 0.21 -1.24 4.01
N VAL A 42 -0.37 -2.29 3.46
CA VAL A 42 0.28 -3.15 2.47
C VAL A 42 -0.50 -3.08 1.16
N LEU A 43 0.14 -2.57 0.13
CA LEU A 43 -0.45 -2.35 -1.19
C LEU A 43 0.10 -3.34 -2.22
N THR A 44 -0.77 -3.80 -3.08
CA THR A 44 -0.43 -4.63 -4.24
C THR A 44 -1.30 -4.24 -5.43
N HIS A 45 -1.09 -4.85 -6.60
CA HIS A 45 -1.79 -4.45 -7.83
C HIS A 45 -3.10 -5.18 -8.06
N THR A 46 -3.25 -6.42 -7.55
CA THR A 46 -4.36 -7.31 -7.89
C THR A 46 -4.98 -7.98 -6.67
N HIS A 47 -6.24 -8.38 -6.79
CA HIS A 47 -6.90 -9.20 -5.76
C HIS A 47 -6.22 -10.56 -5.58
N ALA A 48 -5.65 -11.13 -6.63
CA ALA A 48 -4.83 -12.35 -6.52
C ALA A 48 -3.57 -12.09 -5.67
N GLY A 49 -2.94 -10.94 -5.81
CA GLY A 49 -1.83 -10.49 -4.97
C GLY A 49 -2.24 -10.36 -3.50
N ILE A 50 -3.40 -9.80 -3.23
CA ILE A 50 -3.96 -9.74 -1.86
C ILE A 50 -4.11 -11.13 -1.26
N ALA A 51 -4.70 -12.08 -1.99
CA ALA A 51 -4.90 -13.45 -1.51
C ALA A 51 -3.57 -14.15 -1.23
N SER A 52 -2.58 -13.96 -2.10
CA SER A 52 -1.23 -14.50 -1.93
C SER A 52 -0.53 -13.95 -0.69
N LEU A 53 -0.56 -12.63 -0.51
CA LEU A 53 0.01 -11.96 0.67
C LEU A 53 -0.68 -12.41 1.95
N ARG A 54 -2.01 -12.46 1.96
CA ARG A 54 -2.79 -12.91 3.13
C ARG A 54 -2.44 -14.33 3.53
N LYS A 55 -2.30 -15.23 2.56
CA LYS A 55 -1.86 -16.61 2.82
C LYS A 55 -0.45 -16.64 3.42
N LYS A 56 0.47 -15.86 2.89
CA LYS A 56 1.85 -15.78 3.39
C LYS A 56 1.87 -15.24 4.83
N PHE A 57 1.13 -14.18 5.10
CA PHE A 57 1.05 -13.58 6.44
C PHE A 57 0.43 -14.55 7.45
N SER A 58 -0.60 -15.30 7.05
CA SER A 58 -1.19 -16.36 7.89
C SER A 58 -0.18 -17.47 8.19
N THR A 59 0.57 -17.93 7.19
CA THR A 59 1.61 -18.96 7.36
C THR A 59 2.71 -18.51 8.32
N LYS A 60 3.05 -17.22 8.32
CA LYS A 60 4.04 -16.61 9.20
C LYS A 60 3.46 -16.18 10.55
N ASN A 61 2.19 -16.42 10.81
CA ASN A 61 1.49 -16.01 12.03
C ASN A 61 1.52 -14.50 12.29
N VAL A 62 1.46 -13.69 11.24
CA VAL A 62 1.33 -12.24 11.36
C VAL A 62 -0.09 -11.90 11.85
N PRO A 63 -0.26 -11.22 13.00
CA PRO A 63 -1.58 -10.82 13.47
C PRO A 63 -2.28 -9.90 12.47
N THR A 64 -3.57 -10.13 12.22
CA THR A 64 -4.36 -9.32 11.30
C THR A 64 -4.50 -7.85 11.74
N SER A 65 -4.32 -7.58 13.01
CA SER A 65 -4.30 -6.22 13.57
C SER A 65 -3.07 -5.40 13.17
N ARG A 66 -2.03 -6.03 12.65
CA ARG A 66 -0.78 -5.36 12.29
C ARG A 66 -0.76 -4.79 10.89
N TYR A 67 -1.68 -5.21 10.03
CA TYR A 67 -1.67 -4.80 8.64
C TYR A 67 -3.08 -4.60 8.07
N GLU A 68 -3.15 -3.78 7.04
CA GLU A 68 -4.30 -3.63 6.17
C GLU A 68 -3.86 -3.87 4.73
N LEU A 69 -4.49 -4.83 4.06
CA LEU A 69 -4.19 -5.22 2.68
C LEU A 69 -5.17 -4.59 1.72
N GLU A 70 -4.68 -3.84 0.76
CA GLU A 70 -5.49 -3.27 -0.33
C GLU A 70 -4.76 -3.31 -1.67
N THR A 71 -5.54 -3.22 -2.75
CA THR A 71 -4.95 -2.85 -4.04
C THR A 71 -4.68 -1.34 -4.06
N ILE A 72 -3.70 -0.92 -4.85
CA ILE A 72 -3.36 0.50 -5.00
C ILE A 72 -4.59 1.29 -5.49
N THR A 73 -5.30 0.76 -6.48
CA THR A 73 -6.51 1.39 -7.03
C THR A 73 -7.67 1.37 -6.03
N GLY A 74 -7.83 0.29 -5.26
CA GLY A 74 -8.84 0.19 -4.20
C GLY A 74 -8.61 1.19 -3.08
N PHE A 75 -7.36 1.38 -2.66
CA PHE A 75 -6.98 2.42 -1.72
C PHE A 75 -7.32 3.82 -2.24
N ALA A 76 -6.94 4.12 -3.48
CA ALA A 76 -7.23 5.40 -4.11
C ALA A 76 -8.75 5.66 -4.18
N GLN A 77 -9.53 4.68 -4.62
CA GLN A 77 -10.99 4.77 -4.69
C GLN A 77 -11.60 5.04 -3.31
N ARG A 78 -11.20 4.32 -2.29
CA ARG A 78 -11.71 4.50 -0.93
C ARG A 78 -11.46 5.90 -0.39
N TYR A 79 -10.27 6.43 -0.58
CA TYR A 79 -9.93 7.78 -0.11
C TYR A 79 -10.66 8.87 -0.89
N VAL A 80 -10.75 8.76 -2.21
CA VAL A 80 -11.52 9.71 -3.04
C VAL A 80 -12.99 9.70 -2.63
N LEU A 81 -13.61 8.53 -2.48
CA LEU A 81 -15.02 8.43 -2.05
C LEU A 81 -15.24 9.00 -0.65
N SER A 82 -14.30 8.79 0.26
CA SER A 82 -14.43 9.24 1.65
C SER A 82 -14.28 10.75 1.82
N PHE A 83 -13.40 11.39 1.04
CA PHE A 83 -13.09 12.80 1.21
C PHE A 83 -13.77 13.73 0.21
N ILE A 84 -14.05 13.26 -1.00
CA ILE A 84 -14.61 14.08 -2.08
C ILE A 84 -16.00 13.59 -2.48
N GLY A 85 -16.22 12.28 -2.55
CA GLY A 85 -17.46 11.66 -2.96
C GLY A 85 -17.48 11.23 -4.43
N ASN A 86 -18.63 10.68 -4.89
CA ASN A 86 -18.75 10.06 -6.22
C ASN A 86 -18.75 11.05 -7.38
N SER A 87 -19.11 12.30 -7.16
CA SER A 87 -19.39 13.27 -8.24
C SER A 87 -18.17 13.61 -9.09
N VAL A 88 -16.97 13.34 -8.60
CA VAL A 88 -15.71 13.61 -9.29
C VAL A 88 -15.16 12.41 -10.02
N LEU A 89 -15.71 11.22 -9.80
CA LEU A 89 -15.27 9.99 -10.46
C LEU A 89 -16.02 9.79 -11.78
N PRO A 90 -15.36 9.25 -12.82
CA PRO A 90 -16.04 8.81 -14.02
C PRO A 90 -16.93 7.59 -13.73
N ASP A 91 -17.70 7.14 -14.70
CA ASP A 91 -18.45 5.89 -14.59
C ASP A 91 -17.51 4.70 -14.41
N GLU A 92 -17.88 3.73 -13.56
CA GLU A 92 -17.03 2.57 -13.26
C GLU A 92 -16.74 1.71 -14.51
N ASP A 93 -17.60 1.79 -15.52
CA ASP A 93 -17.41 1.10 -16.82
C ASP A 93 -16.42 1.82 -17.76
N ASP A 94 -15.98 3.03 -17.42
CA ASP A 94 -14.99 3.76 -18.21
C ASP A 94 -13.62 3.07 -18.08
N CYS A 95 -12.98 2.82 -19.23
CA CYS A 95 -11.65 2.20 -19.27
C CYS A 95 -10.56 3.03 -18.56
N HIS A 96 -10.78 4.32 -18.36
CA HIS A 96 -9.88 5.23 -17.65
C HIS A 96 -10.25 5.42 -16.16
N TYR A 97 -11.28 4.72 -15.66
CA TYR A 97 -11.77 4.89 -14.30
C TYR A 97 -10.66 4.80 -13.24
N PHE A 98 -9.88 3.74 -13.28
CA PHE A 98 -8.82 3.54 -12.29
C PHE A 98 -7.67 4.54 -12.41
N ASP A 99 -7.27 4.89 -13.63
CA ASP A 99 -6.22 5.88 -13.86
C ASP A 99 -6.63 7.26 -13.36
N GLN A 100 -7.87 7.66 -13.63
CA GLN A 100 -8.44 8.92 -13.16
C GLN A 100 -8.61 8.92 -11.64
N THR A 101 -9.05 7.81 -11.06
CA THR A 101 -9.19 7.67 -9.60
C THR A 101 -7.83 7.81 -8.90
N VAL A 102 -6.80 7.18 -9.39
CA VAL A 102 -5.44 7.30 -8.85
C VAL A 102 -4.92 8.73 -9.00
N SER A 103 -5.16 9.39 -10.12
CA SER A 103 -4.76 10.78 -10.35
C SER A 103 -5.46 11.75 -9.39
N ILE A 104 -6.76 11.58 -9.16
CA ILE A 104 -7.52 12.38 -8.20
C ILE A 104 -7.01 12.13 -6.77
N CYS A 105 -6.75 10.89 -6.41
CA CYS A 105 -6.20 10.55 -5.10
C CYS A 105 -4.81 11.18 -4.90
N LYS A 106 -3.95 11.15 -5.90
CA LYS A 106 -2.65 11.81 -5.87
C LYS A 106 -2.78 13.30 -5.51
N ASP A 107 -3.71 14.01 -6.12
CA ASP A 107 -3.96 15.42 -5.82
C ASP A 107 -4.57 15.60 -4.43
N LEU A 108 -5.46 14.71 -4.02
CA LEU A 108 -6.07 14.69 -2.68
C LEU A 108 -5.00 14.55 -1.58
N LEU A 109 -3.97 13.75 -1.80
CA LEU A 109 -2.88 13.49 -0.85
C LEU A 109 -1.98 14.72 -0.60
N ARG A 110 -2.11 15.78 -1.37
CA ARG A 110 -1.47 17.08 -1.09
C ARG A 110 -2.13 17.83 0.06
N SER A 111 -3.36 17.48 0.41
CA SER A 111 -4.06 18.08 1.54
C SER A 111 -3.43 17.66 2.86
N ARG A 112 -3.13 18.65 3.72
CA ARG A 112 -2.60 18.41 5.08
C ARG A 112 -3.56 17.59 5.94
N LEU A 113 -4.87 17.81 5.76
CA LEU A 113 -5.88 17.02 6.48
C LEU A 113 -5.81 15.55 6.12
N VAL A 114 -5.74 15.21 4.83
CA VAL A 114 -5.65 13.83 4.35
C VAL A 114 -4.35 13.19 4.80
N GLN A 115 -3.23 13.90 4.70
CA GLN A 115 -1.94 13.45 5.20
C GLN A 115 -1.98 13.15 6.70
N SER A 116 -2.63 14.01 7.47
CA SER A 116 -2.81 13.81 8.91
C SER A 116 -3.61 12.54 9.22
N VAL A 117 -4.68 12.28 8.47
CA VAL A 117 -5.47 11.05 8.62
C VAL A 117 -4.62 9.82 8.34
N ILE A 118 -3.86 9.82 7.24
CA ILE A 118 -3.02 8.67 6.86
C ILE A 118 -1.93 8.43 7.89
N THR A 119 -1.21 9.46 8.30
CA THR A 119 -0.11 9.32 9.28
C THR A 119 -0.59 8.95 10.68
N ASN A 120 -1.83 9.28 11.03
CA ASN A 120 -2.44 8.83 12.28
C ASN A 120 -3.01 7.40 12.19
N THR A 121 -3.36 6.94 10.99
CA THR A 121 -3.93 5.61 10.78
C THR A 121 -2.85 4.55 10.60
N TYR A 122 -1.83 4.84 9.80
CA TYR A 122 -0.79 3.88 9.42
C TYR A 122 0.58 4.28 9.96
N GLY A 123 1.33 3.28 10.42
CA GLY A 123 2.72 3.46 10.84
C GLY A 123 3.70 3.49 9.66
N GLY A 124 3.36 2.86 8.56
CA GLY A 124 4.15 2.82 7.35
C GLY A 124 3.39 2.15 6.20
N ILE A 125 4.01 2.14 5.03
CA ILE A 125 3.44 1.58 3.81
C ILE A 125 4.44 0.61 3.19
N PHE A 126 3.97 -0.59 2.87
CA PHE A 126 4.71 -1.57 2.08
C PHE A 126 4.02 -1.73 0.73
N VAL A 127 4.77 -1.74 -0.34
CA VAL A 127 4.25 -1.96 -1.69
C VAL A 127 4.91 -3.18 -2.29
N ASP A 128 4.11 -4.21 -2.57
CA ASP A 128 4.58 -5.42 -3.25
C ASP A 128 4.52 -5.22 -4.77
N GLU A 129 5.46 -5.81 -5.49
CA GLU A 129 5.61 -5.68 -6.95
C GLU A 129 5.67 -4.21 -7.41
N TYR A 130 6.49 -3.42 -6.73
CA TYR A 130 6.62 -1.98 -6.99
C TYR A 130 7.01 -1.63 -8.44
N GLN A 131 7.75 -2.53 -9.10
CA GLN A 131 8.15 -2.35 -10.51
C GLN A 131 6.95 -2.30 -11.49
N ASP A 132 5.78 -2.80 -11.08
CA ASP A 132 4.56 -2.78 -11.89
C ASP A 132 3.75 -1.49 -11.72
N CYS A 133 4.19 -0.58 -10.85
CA CYS A 133 3.53 0.71 -10.66
C CYS A 133 3.61 1.58 -11.93
N THR A 134 2.49 2.19 -12.28
CA THR A 134 2.49 3.29 -13.25
C THR A 134 3.17 4.52 -12.65
N ILE A 135 3.53 5.49 -13.50
CA ILE A 135 4.11 6.76 -13.03
C ILE A 135 3.16 7.45 -12.04
N THR A 136 1.86 7.49 -12.36
CA THR A 136 0.86 8.12 -11.48
C THR A 136 0.73 7.40 -10.14
N GLN A 137 0.78 6.07 -10.12
CA GLN A 137 0.78 5.29 -8.88
C GLN A 137 2.04 5.55 -8.06
N HIS A 138 3.20 5.60 -8.70
CA HIS A 138 4.45 5.98 -8.05
C HIS A 138 4.35 7.37 -7.41
N GLU A 139 3.89 8.37 -8.14
CA GLU A 139 3.72 9.74 -7.64
C GLU A 139 2.71 9.82 -6.49
N MET A 140 1.67 9.00 -6.50
CA MET A 140 0.70 8.93 -5.41
C MET A 140 1.32 8.36 -4.13
N ILE A 141 2.16 7.34 -4.23
CA ILE A 141 2.78 6.66 -3.09
C ILE A 141 3.91 7.51 -2.48
N MET A 142 4.62 8.27 -3.28
CA MET A 142 5.78 9.07 -2.85
C MET A 142 5.40 10.41 -2.23
#